data_68b1b99c537f0e3629582f74172d4210
#
_entry.id   68b1b99c537f0e3629582f74172d4210
#
_cell.length_a   1.000
_cell.length_b   1.000
_cell.length_c   1.000
_cell.angle_alpha   90.00
_cell.angle_beta   90.00
_cell.angle_gamma   90.00
#
_symmetry.space_group_name_H-M   'P 1'
#
loop_
_entity.id
_entity.type
_entity.pdbx_description
1 polymer ?
#
loop_
_entity_poly.entity_id
_entity_poly.type
_entity_poly.pdbx_seq_one_letter_code
_entity_poly.pdbx_strand_id
1 'polypeptide(L)'
;EMAKFNANGHKFAAGMVRPVDQNHDYLIDPNDDRVVIGHTRPRWTLGMTNTFSYKNLDFSFMLYGRFDYMVDTGGEYQGGRYTQRKINYYNENNKNAEYQKPIYSGSAGDPYYNIIGYKNGSFLKVRNVSLGYTFPQLLVKKWGLSNLRVYVQAKNPGRIFSNIDFLELDASQAGTTTWNRGYTIGLNIGF
;
A
#
# COMPACT_ATOMS: atom_id res chain seq x y z
N GLU A 1 -3.56 31.18 16.81
CA GLU A 1 -4.55 30.10 16.69
C GLU A 1 -4.40 29.10 17.85
N MET A 2 -3.25 28.46 18.03
CA MET A 2 -2.98 27.48 19.12
C MET A 2 -3.35 28.00 20.52
N ALA A 3 -3.08 29.28 20.82
CA ALA A 3 -3.43 29.87 22.12
C ALA A 3 -4.94 29.90 22.39
N LYS A 4 -5.78 30.04 21.37
CA LYS A 4 -7.25 30.04 21.50
C LYS A 4 -7.76 28.64 21.82
N PHE A 5 -7.27 27.62 21.15
CA PHE A 5 -7.58 26.22 21.50
C PHE A 5 -7.15 25.86 22.92
N ASN A 6 -5.94 26.29 23.31
CA ASN A 6 -5.43 26.03 24.65
C ASN A 6 -6.20 26.78 25.74
N ALA A 7 -6.79 27.93 25.44
CA ALA A 7 -7.69 28.63 26.34
C ALA A 7 -8.99 27.86 26.60
N ASN A 8 -9.44 27.05 25.64
CA ASN A 8 -10.60 26.16 25.72
C ASN A 8 -10.27 24.75 26.29
N GLY A 9 -9.10 24.59 26.91
CA GLY A 9 -8.73 23.35 27.62
C GLY A 9 -7.88 22.36 26.82
N HIS A 10 -7.60 22.62 25.54
CA HIS A 10 -6.66 21.82 24.79
C HIS A 10 -5.20 22.09 25.22
N LYS A 11 -4.31 21.15 24.92
CA LYS A 11 -2.87 21.25 25.25
C LYS A 11 -2.02 21.10 23.99
N PHE A 12 -2.40 21.83 22.93
CA PHE A 12 -1.64 21.79 21.68
C PHE A 12 -0.26 22.43 21.83
N ALA A 13 0.72 21.77 21.23
CA ALA A 13 2.10 22.24 21.16
C ALA A 13 2.66 22.06 19.74
N ALA A 14 3.74 22.76 19.43
CA ALA A 14 4.41 22.66 18.14
C ALA A 14 4.91 21.22 17.89
N GLY A 15 4.52 20.65 16.77
CA GLY A 15 4.84 19.29 16.41
C GLY A 15 3.81 18.23 16.78
N MET A 16 2.68 18.63 17.34
CA MET A 16 1.47 17.78 17.46
C MET A 16 0.66 17.78 16.18
N VAL A 17 -0.21 16.79 16.02
CA VAL A 17 -1.19 16.73 14.94
C VAL A 17 -2.18 17.89 15.10
N ARG A 18 -2.50 18.55 14.01
CA ARG A 18 -3.49 19.62 13.99
C ARG A 18 -4.82 19.08 13.42
N PRO A 19 -5.82 18.80 14.25
CA PRO A 19 -7.17 18.51 13.77
C PRO A 19 -7.79 19.78 13.17
N VAL A 20 -8.78 19.58 12.30
CA VAL A 20 -9.51 20.68 11.68
C VAL A 20 -10.76 20.96 12.52
N ASP A 21 -10.87 22.19 12.98
CA ASP A 21 -12.05 22.74 13.65
C ASP A 21 -13.05 23.12 12.53
N GLN A 22 -14.16 22.43 12.45
CA GLN A 22 -15.15 22.56 11.37
C GLN A 22 -16.10 23.74 11.60
N ASN A 23 -16.48 23.98 12.84
CA ASN A 23 -17.43 25.04 13.21
C ASN A 23 -16.75 26.35 13.64
N HIS A 24 -15.42 26.35 13.76
CA HIS A 24 -14.60 27.52 14.13
C HIS A 24 -14.84 28.08 15.55
N ASP A 25 -15.18 27.20 16.49
CA ASP A 25 -15.40 27.57 17.89
C ASP A 25 -14.15 27.45 18.78
N TYR A 26 -13.03 26.97 18.21
CA TYR A 26 -11.75 26.69 18.90
C TYR A 26 -11.85 25.58 19.96
N LEU A 27 -12.81 24.68 19.82
CA LEU A 27 -12.95 23.46 20.58
C LEU A 27 -12.91 22.29 19.60
N ILE A 28 -12.19 21.24 19.86
CA ILE A 28 -12.19 20.03 19.02
C ILE A 28 -13.00 18.97 19.73
N ASP A 29 -14.16 18.67 19.21
CA ASP A 29 -15.02 17.62 19.73
C ASP A 29 -15.58 16.69 18.63
N PRO A 30 -15.96 15.43 19.02
CA PRO A 30 -16.39 14.45 18.02
C PRO A 30 -17.83 14.68 17.51
N ASN A 31 -18.60 15.61 18.05
CA ASN A 31 -19.95 15.89 17.58
C ASN A 31 -19.94 16.83 16.38
N ASP A 32 -19.16 17.92 16.49
CA ASP A 32 -19.18 19.01 15.53
C ASP A 32 -18.00 18.95 14.54
N ASP A 33 -16.86 18.33 14.93
CA ASP A 33 -15.64 18.31 14.10
C ASP A 33 -15.40 17.00 13.34
N ARG A 34 -16.35 16.08 13.39
CA ARG A 34 -16.23 14.82 12.65
C ARG A 34 -16.78 14.93 11.24
N VAL A 35 -15.95 14.59 10.26
CA VAL A 35 -16.34 14.57 8.84
C VAL A 35 -16.10 13.21 8.22
N VAL A 36 -16.87 12.90 7.18
CA VAL A 36 -16.66 11.70 6.36
C VAL A 36 -15.50 11.96 5.40
N ILE A 37 -14.38 11.27 5.60
CA ILE A 37 -13.17 11.42 4.78
C ILE A 37 -13.11 10.45 3.59
N GLY A 38 -14.01 9.46 3.53
CA GLY A 38 -14.05 8.48 2.44
C GLY A 38 -14.64 7.15 2.86
N HIS A 39 -14.34 6.12 2.12
CA HIS A 39 -14.84 4.76 2.30
C HIS A 39 -13.71 3.78 2.60
N THR A 40 -13.94 2.80 3.46
CA THR A 40 -12.97 1.74 3.75
C THR A 40 -12.95 0.65 2.68
N ARG A 41 -14.03 0.54 1.87
CA ARG A 41 -14.11 -0.39 0.74
C ARG A 41 -13.79 0.34 -0.55
N PRO A 42 -12.99 -0.25 -1.46
CA PRO A 42 -12.73 0.33 -2.76
C PRO A 42 -14.03 0.55 -3.55
N ARG A 43 -14.21 1.75 -4.10
CA ARG A 43 -15.34 2.02 -5.01
C ARG A 43 -15.14 1.39 -6.38
N TRP A 44 -13.86 1.25 -6.78
CA TRP A 44 -13.51 0.65 -8.06
C TRP A 44 -12.44 -0.43 -7.87
N THR A 45 -12.68 -1.58 -8.50
CA THR A 45 -11.69 -2.65 -8.59
C THR A 45 -11.50 -3.00 -10.05
N LEU A 46 -10.25 -2.97 -10.49
CA LEU A 46 -9.84 -3.29 -11.85
C LEU A 46 -9.04 -4.58 -11.86
N GLY A 47 -9.40 -5.51 -12.75
CA GLY A 47 -8.61 -6.69 -13.09
C GLY A 47 -8.51 -6.82 -14.60
N MET A 48 -7.31 -6.89 -15.15
CA MET A 48 -7.07 -7.09 -16.59
C MET A 48 -5.98 -8.13 -16.78
N THR A 49 -6.33 -9.21 -17.47
CA THR A 49 -5.37 -10.25 -17.88
C THR A 49 -5.19 -10.21 -19.39
N ASN A 50 -3.95 -10.16 -19.84
CA ASN A 50 -3.60 -10.26 -21.25
C ASN A 50 -2.73 -11.47 -21.46
N THR A 51 -3.00 -12.19 -22.55
CA THR A 51 -2.24 -13.37 -22.97
C THR A 51 -1.87 -13.22 -24.45
N PHE A 52 -0.61 -13.41 -24.75
CA PHE A 52 -0.06 -13.35 -26.09
C PHE A 52 0.61 -14.68 -26.38
N SER A 53 0.37 -15.21 -27.58
CA SER A 53 1.01 -16.42 -28.06
C SER A 53 1.64 -16.16 -29.42
N TYR A 54 2.90 -16.52 -29.55
CA TYR A 54 3.61 -16.44 -30.82
C TYR A 54 4.48 -17.68 -31.03
N LYS A 55 4.13 -18.49 -32.02
CA LYS A 55 4.77 -19.80 -32.25
C LYS A 55 4.76 -20.65 -30.99
N ASN A 56 5.93 -20.89 -30.42
CA ASN A 56 6.14 -21.71 -29.22
C ASN A 56 6.24 -20.92 -27.92
N LEU A 57 6.16 -19.59 -27.99
CA LEU A 57 6.20 -18.70 -26.84
C LEU A 57 4.79 -18.32 -26.40
N ASP A 58 4.55 -18.33 -25.11
CA ASP A 58 3.39 -17.75 -24.46
C ASP A 58 3.83 -16.71 -23.41
N PHE A 59 3.20 -15.58 -23.43
CA PHE A 59 3.42 -14.50 -22.48
C PHE A 59 2.09 -14.03 -21.93
N SER A 60 1.99 -13.91 -20.61
CA SER A 60 0.81 -13.35 -19.97
C SER A 60 1.17 -12.41 -18.84
N PHE A 61 0.34 -11.40 -18.64
CA PHE A 61 0.44 -10.56 -17.47
C PHE A 61 -0.95 -10.18 -16.95
N MET A 62 -1.03 -9.95 -15.66
CA MET A 62 -2.25 -9.51 -14.97
C MET A 62 -1.99 -8.18 -14.28
N LEU A 63 -2.77 -7.17 -14.65
CA LEU A 63 -2.89 -5.90 -13.93
C LEU A 63 -4.03 -6.00 -12.93
N TYR A 64 -3.82 -5.43 -11.75
CA TYR A 64 -4.80 -5.38 -10.70
C TYR A 64 -4.71 -4.05 -9.95
N GLY A 65 -5.87 -3.43 -9.72
CA GLY A 65 -5.95 -2.18 -8.99
C GLY A 65 -7.22 -2.03 -8.18
N ARG A 66 -7.12 -1.23 -7.14
CA ARG A 66 -8.24 -0.74 -6.32
C ARG A 66 -8.12 0.76 -6.18
N PHE A 67 -9.25 1.46 -6.22
CA PHE A 67 -9.26 2.92 -6.25
C PHE A 67 -10.38 3.47 -5.37
N ASP A 68 -10.15 4.68 -4.89
CA ASP A 68 -11.10 5.47 -4.10
C ASP A 68 -11.55 4.74 -2.84
N TYR A 69 -10.60 4.55 -1.93
CA TYR A 69 -10.85 4.03 -0.58
C TYR A 69 -9.76 4.51 0.39
N MET A 70 -10.10 4.50 1.66
CA MET A 70 -9.20 4.88 2.74
C MET A 70 -8.70 3.66 3.49
N VAL A 71 -7.46 3.71 3.91
CA VAL A 71 -6.79 2.71 4.75
C VAL A 71 -6.32 3.38 6.02
N ASP A 72 -6.62 2.78 7.15
CA ASP A 72 -6.02 3.18 8.42
C ASP A 72 -4.65 2.50 8.56
N THR A 73 -3.61 3.30 8.63
CA THR A 73 -2.22 2.85 8.80
C THR A 73 -1.75 2.94 10.26
N GLY A 74 -2.67 3.22 11.20
CA GLY A 74 -2.39 3.27 12.62
C GLY A 74 -1.92 4.64 13.15
N GLY A 75 -2.22 5.74 12.43
CA GLY A 75 -2.00 7.10 12.89
C GLY A 75 -0.56 7.60 12.85
N GLU A 76 0.37 6.76 13.16
CA GLU A 76 1.79 7.03 13.05
C GLU A 76 2.50 5.81 12.50
N TYR A 77 3.62 6.04 11.86
CA TYR A 77 4.49 4.94 11.50
C TYR A 77 5.27 4.49 12.73
N GLN A 78 4.87 3.39 13.30
CA GLN A 78 5.62 2.74 14.38
C GLN A 78 6.86 2.05 13.82
N GLY A 79 7.81 2.86 13.40
CA GLY A 79 9.12 2.39 12.99
C GLY A 79 10.00 2.27 14.22
N GLY A 80 10.16 1.07 14.73
CA GLY A 80 11.12 0.82 15.78
C GLY A 80 12.58 1.06 15.29
N ARG A 81 13.52 0.94 16.20
CA ARG A 81 14.98 1.10 16.01
C ARG A 81 15.54 0.39 14.76
N TYR A 82 14.86 -0.63 14.28
CA TYR A 82 15.29 -1.51 13.19
C TYR A 82 14.57 -1.26 11.86
N THR A 83 13.69 -0.25 11.75
CA THR A 83 13.10 0.08 10.46
C THR A 83 14.09 0.82 9.58
N GLN A 84 14.22 0.35 8.35
CA GLN A 84 15.03 1.01 7.32
C GLN A 84 14.30 2.17 6.64
N ARG A 85 13.04 2.44 7.03
CA ARG A 85 12.23 3.49 6.41
C ARG A 85 12.60 4.86 6.98
N LYS A 86 12.89 5.82 6.10
CA LYS A 86 12.96 7.23 6.45
C LYS A 86 11.55 7.75 6.76
N ILE A 87 11.36 8.25 7.98
CA ILE A 87 10.11 8.86 8.42
C ILE A 87 10.27 10.38 8.36
N ASN A 88 9.31 11.03 7.69
CA ASN A 88 9.25 12.47 7.58
C ASN A 88 8.52 13.05 8.81
N TYR A 89 9.21 13.18 9.94
CA TYR A 89 8.65 13.70 11.19
C TYR A 89 9.03 15.16 11.45
N TYR A 90 8.21 15.82 12.25
CA TYR A 90 8.40 17.21 12.65
C TYR A 90 9.67 17.41 13.49
N ASN A 91 10.45 18.40 13.11
CA ASN A 91 11.54 18.97 13.90
C ASN A 91 11.73 20.46 13.53
N GLU A 92 12.62 21.17 14.21
CA GLU A 92 12.82 22.61 13.99
C GLU A 92 13.26 22.96 12.56
N ASN A 93 13.95 22.04 11.89
CA ASN A 93 14.40 22.21 10.51
C ASN A 93 13.39 21.64 9.48
N ASN A 94 12.33 20.95 9.94
CA ASN A 94 11.31 20.35 9.10
C ASN A 94 9.91 20.57 9.69
N LYS A 95 9.41 21.79 9.55
CA LYS A 95 8.11 22.19 10.11
C LYS A 95 6.91 21.71 9.30
N ASN A 96 7.12 21.36 8.02
CA ASN A 96 6.08 20.82 7.12
C ASN A 96 6.14 19.29 7.01
N ALA A 97 6.43 18.62 8.12
CA ALA A 97 6.53 17.19 8.17
C ALA A 97 5.17 16.51 8.04
N GLU A 98 5.19 15.26 7.55
CA GLU A 98 4.01 14.40 7.42
C GLU A 98 3.55 13.83 8.78
N TYR A 99 4.50 13.60 9.70
CA TYR A 99 4.26 13.00 11.01
C TYR A 99 4.62 13.96 12.14
N GLN A 100 3.97 13.77 13.28
CA GLN A 100 4.22 14.55 14.48
C GLN A 100 5.65 14.37 15.02
N LYS A 101 6.01 15.21 15.98
CA LYS A 101 7.27 15.10 16.71
C LYS A 101 7.31 13.77 17.47
N PRO A 102 8.43 12.98 17.44
CA PRO A 102 8.49 11.65 18.06
C PRO A 102 8.14 11.58 19.55
N ILE A 103 8.35 12.68 20.32
CA ILE A 103 7.97 12.75 21.73
C ILE A 103 6.46 12.75 21.95
N TYR A 104 5.66 13.02 20.92
CA TYR A 104 4.20 13.03 20.95
C TYR A 104 3.61 11.77 20.33
N SER A 105 4.41 10.72 20.14
CA SER A 105 3.89 9.48 19.60
C SER A 105 3.00 8.77 20.61
N GLY A 106 1.86 8.23 20.11
CA GLY A 106 0.85 7.59 20.90
C GLY A 106 -0.11 8.55 21.62
N SER A 107 -1.23 7.99 22.07
CA SER A 107 -2.34 8.74 22.67
C SER A 107 -1.98 9.50 23.96
N ALA A 108 -0.95 9.08 24.67
CA ALA A 108 -0.46 9.75 25.86
C ALA A 108 0.26 11.08 25.55
N GLY A 109 0.84 11.19 24.36
CA GLY A 109 1.55 12.38 23.93
C GLY A 109 0.69 13.33 23.10
N ASP A 110 -0.11 12.76 22.17
CA ASP A 110 -0.98 13.51 21.27
C ASP A 110 -2.29 12.74 21.10
N PRO A 111 -3.43 13.26 21.62
CA PRO A 111 -4.71 12.56 21.54
C PRO A 111 -5.24 12.40 20.11
N TYR A 112 -4.71 13.16 19.16
CA TYR A 112 -5.13 13.17 17.75
C TYR A 112 -4.13 12.47 16.82
N TYR A 113 -3.14 11.76 17.36
CA TYR A 113 -2.04 11.16 16.60
C TYR A 113 -2.50 10.21 15.49
N ASN A 114 -3.65 9.56 15.65
CA ASN A 114 -4.17 8.57 14.71
C ASN A 114 -4.86 9.19 13.48
N ILE A 115 -5.20 10.48 13.52
CA ILE A 115 -5.88 11.14 12.38
C ILE A 115 -5.04 11.07 11.10
N ILE A 116 -3.72 11.23 11.21
CA ILE A 116 -2.80 11.16 10.07
C ILE A 116 -2.63 9.75 9.49
N GLY A 117 -3.12 8.73 10.17
CA GLY A 117 -3.08 7.34 9.71
C GLY A 117 -4.05 7.02 8.59
N TYR A 118 -5.09 7.81 8.40
CA TYR A 118 -6.04 7.61 7.32
C TYR A 118 -5.47 8.12 6.00
N LYS A 119 -5.15 7.20 5.10
CA LYS A 119 -4.52 7.49 3.80
C LYS A 119 -5.32 6.90 2.66
N ASN A 120 -5.25 7.54 1.50
CA ASN A 120 -5.83 6.97 0.29
C ASN A 120 -5.08 5.69 -0.10
N GLY A 121 -5.79 4.57 -0.15
CA GLY A 121 -5.25 3.25 -0.44
C GLY A 121 -5.19 2.90 -1.93
N SER A 122 -5.46 3.85 -2.83
CA SER A 122 -5.49 3.56 -4.27
C SER A 122 -4.15 3.08 -4.80
N PHE A 123 -4.21 2.02 -5.60
CA PHE A 123 -3.03 1.43 -6.24
C PHE A 123 -3.38 0.74 -7.56
N LEU A 124 -2.36 0.59 -8.42
CA LEU A 124 -2.34 -0.26 -9.60
C LEU A 124 -1.02 -1.02 -9.64
N LYS A 125 -1.08 -2.33 -9.77
CA LYS A 125 0.10 -3.20 -9.79
C LYS A 125 0.06 -4.24 -10.88
N VAL A 126 1.22 -4.74 -11.24
CA VAL A 126 1.37 -5.99 -11.97
C VAL A 126 1.29 -7.12 -10.95
N ARG A 127 0.20 -7.91 -10.99
CA ARG A 127 -0.04 -8.98 -10.02
C ARG A 127 0.70 -10.25 -10.38
N ASN A 128 0.75 -10.55 -11.67
CA ASN A 128 1.41 -11.74 -12.18
C ASN A 128 1.97 -11.49 -13.57
N VAL A 129 3.12 -12.06 -13.86
CA VAL A 129 3.73 -12.14 -15.20
C VAL A 129 4.20 -13.56 -15.41
N SER A 130 3.91 -14.14 -16.57
CA SER A 130 4.36 -15.47 -16.94
C SER A 130 4.90 -15.45 -18.37
N LEU A 131 6.02 -16.11 -18.58
CA LEU A 131 6.60 -16.37 -19.88
C LEU A 131 6.89 -17.86 -20.00
N GLY A 132 6.32 -18.52 -21.00
CA GLY A 132 6.49 -19.94 -21.25
C GLY A 132 7.05 -20.19 -22.66
N TYR A 133 7.77 -21.29 -22.80
CA TYR A 133 8.21 -21.82 -24.08
C TYR A 133 7.88 -23.31 -24.15
N THR A 134 7.08 -23.68 -25.16
CA THR A 134 6.72 -25.07 -25.43
C THR A 134 7.63 -25.59 -26.55
N PHE A 135 8.38 -26.65 -26.28
CA PHE A 135 9.31 -27.20 -27.26
C PHE A 135 8.55 -27.86 -28.43
N PRO A 136 9.08 -27.72 -29.69
CA PRO A 136 8.47 -28.36 -30.86
C PRO A 136 8.35 -29.87 -30.67
N GLN A 137 7.20 -30.41 -31.07
CA GLN A 137 6.87 -31.85 -30.89
C GLN A 137 7.90 -32.79 -31.55
N LEU A 138 8.49 -32.39 -32.69
CA LEU A 138 9.54 -33.14 -33.37
C LEU A 138 10.81 -33.32 -32.52
N LEU A 139 11.13 -32.36 -31.65
CA LEU A 139 12.27 -32.45 -30.74
C LEU A 139 11.96 -33.33 -29.55
N VAL A 140 10.82 -33.10 -28.91
CA VAL A 140 10.46 -33.79 -27.63
C VAL A 140 10.17 -35.28 -27.84
N LYS A 141 9.65 -35.66 -29.03
CA LYS A 141 9.46 -37.07 -29.39
C LYS A 141 10.76 -37.85 -29.46
N LYS A 142 11.89 -37.21 -29.83
CA LYS A 142 13.21 -37.85 -29.81
C LYS A 142 13.66 -38.24 -28.39
N TRP A 143 13.11 -37.60 -27.37
CA TRP A 143 13.37 -37.86 -25.97
C TRP A 143 12.29 -38.75 -25.31
N GLY A 144 11.36 -39.32 -26.09
CA GLY A 144 10.28 -40.15 -25.62
C GLY A 144 9.18 -39.36 -24.89
N LEU A 145 9.13 -38.03 -25.09
CA LEU A 145 8.16 -37.17 -24.45
C LEU A 145 7.03 -36.77 -25.41
N SER A 146 5.83 -36.63 -24.89
CA SER A 146 4.68 -36.11 -25.63
C SER A 146 4.62 -34.57 -25.63
N ASN A 147 5.09 -33.95 -24.54
CA ASN A 147 5.13 -32.50 -24.39
C ASN A 147 6.24 -32.07 -23.42
N LEU A 148 6.86 -30.94 -23.70
CA LEU A 148 7.78 -30.27 -22.79
C LEU A 148 7.57 -28.76 -22.87
N ARG A 149 7.22 -28.14 -21.73
CA ARG A 149 7.12 -26.68 -21.59
C ARG A 149 7.93 -26.23 -20.39
N VAL A 150 8.77 -25.22 -20.61
CA VAL A 150 9.49 -24.48 -19.55
C VAL A 150 8.81 -23.15 -19.36
N TYR A 151 8.66 -22.70 -18.12
CA TYR A 151 8.10 -21.39 -17.87
C TYR A 151 8.78 -20.69 -16.67
N VAL A 152 8.74 -19.37 -16.70
CA VAL A 152 9.10 -18.51 -15.59
C VAL A 152 7.88 -17.66 -15.21
N GLN A 153 7.68 -17.45 -13.92
CA GLN A 153 6.58 -16.66 -13.41
C GLN A 153 7.07 -15.72 -12.32
N ALA A 154 6.58 -14.49 -12.34
CA ALA A 154 6.81 -13.50 -11.30
C ALA A 154 5.47 -13.08 -10.68
N LYS A 155 5.34 -13.22 -9.37
CA LYS A 155 4.20 -12.75 -8.57
C LYS A 155 4.56 -11.42 -7.94
N ASN A 156 3.68 -10.43 -8.06
CA ASN A 156 3.88 -9.07 -7.57
C ASN A 156 5.22 -8.44 -8.01
N PRO A 157 5.65 -8.52 -9.27
CA PRO A 157 6.96 -8.03 -9.69
C PRO A 157 7.13 -6.53 -9.48
N GLY A 158 6.03 -5.75 -9.57
CA GLY A 158 6.10 -4.31 -9.42
C GLY A 158 4.74 -3.65 -9.26
N ARG A 159 4.79 -2.45 -8.71
CA ARG A 159 3.67 -1.50 -8.67
C ARG A 159 3.85 -0.49 -9.80
N ILE A 160 2.76 -0.16 -10.51
CA ILE A 160 2.73 0.91 -11.50
C ILE A 160 2.49 2.22 -10.76
N PHE A 161 1.57 2.17 -9.80
CA PHE A 161 1.17 3.31 -8.99
C PHE A 161 0.70 2.81 -7.61
N SER A 162 0.99 3.55 -6.54
CA SER A 162 0.44 3.34 -5.21
C SER A 162 0.59 4.62 -4.39
N ASN A 163 -0.48 5.03 -3.72
CA ASN A 163 -0.41 6.15 -2.78
C ASN A 163 0.30 5.78 -1.46
N ILE A 164 0.34 4.49 -1.16
CA ILE A 164 1.07 3.94 0.00
C ILE A 164 2.12 2.97 -0.54
N ASP A 165 3.40 3.23 -0.25
CA ASP A 165 4.53 2.49 -0.82
C ASP A 165 5.09 1.39 0.09
N PHE A 166 4.76 1.41 1.37
CA PHE A 166 5.32 0.54 2.39
C PHE A 166 4.44 -0.65 2.77
N LEU A 167 3.18 -0.67 2.32
CA LEU A 167 2.23 -1.73 2.63
C LEU A 167 1.78 -2.48 1.36
N GLU A 168 1.46 -3.76 1.52
CA GLU A 168 0.80 -4.57 0.51
C GLU A 168 -0.72 -4.44 0.66
N LEU A 169 -1.29 -3.52 -0.12
CA LEU A 169 -2.72 -3.16 -0.04
C LEU A 169 -3.67 -4.22 -0.60
N ASP A 170 -3.15 -5.24 -1.29
CA ASP A 170 -3.92 -6.36 -1.84
C ASP A 170 -3.92 -7.60 -0.94
N ALA A 171 -3.16 -7.57 0.16
CA ALA A 171 -3.15 -8.67 1.12
C ALA A 171 -4.47 -8.75 1.90
N SER A 172 -4.77 -9.93 2.44
CA SER A 172 -5.98 -10.16 3.25
C SER A 172 -6.01 -9.30 4.53
N GLN A 173 -4.84 -8.89 5.01
CA GLN A 173 -4.64 -7.95 6.11
C GLN A 173 -3.96 -6.69 5.58
N ALA A 174 -4.68 -5.94 4.75
CA ALA A 174 -4.19 -4.66 4.25
C ALA A 174 -3.86 -3.73 5.42
N GLY A 175 -2.70 -3.09 5.33
CA GLY A 175 -2.21 -2.20 6.39
C GLY A 175 -1.17 -2.82 7.33
N THR A 176 -0.98 -4.15 7.32
CA THR A 176 -0.03 -4.83 8.20
C THR A 176 1.07 -5.61 7.48
N THR A 177 0.88 -5.88 6.19
CA THR A 177 1.78 -6.74 5.41
C THR A 177 2.69 -5.93 4.50
N THR A 178 3.98 -6.22 4.53
CA THR A 178 4.95 -5.63 3.61
C THR A 178 4.84 -6.22 2.20
N TRP A 179 5.33 -5.47 1.21
CA TRP A 179 5.35 -5.90 -0.19
C TRP A 179 6.19 -7.17 -0.38
N ASN A 180 5.57 -8.25 -0.89
CA ASN A 180 6.23 -9.52 -1.12
C ASN A 180 6.27 -9.85 -2.62
N ARG A 181 7.44 -10.25 -3.14
CA ARG A 181 7.67 -10.69 -4.50
C ARG A 181 7.99 -12.18 -4.52
N GLY A 182 7.48 -12.90 -5.50
CA GLY A 182 7.76 -14.31 -5.71
C GLY A 182 8.21 -14.59 -7.14
N TYR A 183 9.19 -15.46 -7.31
CA TYR A 183 9.65 -15.93 -8.62
C TYR A 183 9.60 -17.45 -8.65
N THR A 184 9.10 -17.99 -9.74
CA THR A 184 8.96 -19.44 -9.94
C THR A 184 9.50 -19.80 -11.31
N ILE A 185 10.30 -20.86 -11.38
CA ILE A 185 10.67 -21.52 -12.60
C ILE A 185 10.05 -22.91 -12.56
N GLY A 186 9.40 -23.32 -13.64
CA GLY A 186 8.71 -24.60 -13.69
C GLY A 186 8.85 -25.30 -15.03
N LEU A 187 8.61 -26.61 -14.98
CA LEU A 187 8.61 -27.53 -16.11
C LEU A 187 7.28 -28.27 -16.14
N ASN A 188 6.67 -28.36 -17.35
CA ASN A 188 5.56 -29.27 -17.60
C ASN A 188 6.04 -30.34 -18.58
N ILE A 189 6.04 -31.59 -18.15
CA ILE A 189 6.52 -32.74 -18.93
C ILE A 189 5.35 -33.73 -19.11
N GLY A 190 5.07 -34.11 -20.35
CA GLY A 190 4.14 -35.17 -20.71
C GLY A 190 4.92 -36.37 -21.30
N PHE A 191 4.51 -37.58 -20.94
CA PHE A 191 5.06 -38.82 -21.42
C PHE A 191 4.08 -39.51 -22.37
#